data_84c699da8e74679f30e53019dab38cc3
#
_entry.id   84c699da8e74679f30e53019dab38cc3
#
_cell.length_a   1.000
_cell.length_b   1.000
_cell.length_c   1.000
_cell.angle_alpha   90.00
_cell.angle_beta   90.00
_cell.angle_gamma   90.00
#
_symmetry.space_group_name_H-M   'P 1'
#
loop_
_entity.id
_entity.type
_entity.pdbx_description
1 polymer ?
#
loop_
_entity_poly.entity_id
_entity_poly.type
_entity_poly.pdbx_seq_one_letter_code
_entity_poly.pdbx_strand_id
1 'polypeptide(L)'
;MSVQPKQITLCSAICAALTLTCSAAHAAAPPLIAARTAQAIDALTLAASCAPGWSASQVYTQGNTASENGTNYVANWWTQGNDPATNSGPSGSGQPWTSQGACSGGTPTPTPTPTPTPTPTPTPTPTPTPTPTPTPSPGCDPAWAAATAYNGGALVSENGENYKANWWTQGDDPATHNGPSGSGQPWTAIGSCSGGPTPTPTPTPTPTPTPTPSPGLLFSPYKDITINLNWNTDVMSSAVEGSSIPVVGANSLVSNYVPNLGAITLAFATGECGSENWGGVTRTGFASANINALSNAGINYVVSTGGQAGTFTCSSQSGMNAFVNLYNSPHLVGIDFDMEGGQTAGDIQNLVAQVKTAESTYPNLRFSFTLATLAASDGSYGGLNSLGDTVVKAIQAANLQHYTINLMVMDYGGASAGVCVVQNGACQMGQSAIQAATNLQHTYGIAANRIELTPMIGVNDVSSETFTIADVDTITSYAASHGFVGLHFWSLDRDTPCASGTASATCNSVPSTTPLQYTKRFLSDLGR
;
A
#
# COMPACT_ATOMS: atom_id res chain seq x y z
N MET A 1 3.83 64.50 -20.51
CA MET A 1 3.05 64.61 -19.28
C MET A 1 3.28 63.33 -18.50
N SER A 2 4.03 63.48 -17.43
CA SER A 2 4.49 62.39 -16.54
C SER A 2 3.46 62.17 -15.46
N VAL A 3 3.12 60.91 -15.15
CA VAL A 3 2.41 60.58 -13.92
C VAL A 3 3.13 59.39 -13.27
N GLN A 4 3.74 59.65 -12.13
CA GLN A 4 4.46 58.68 -11.29
C GLN A 4 3.49 57.86 -10.42
N PRO A 5 3.88 56.65 -9.96
CA PRO A 5 3.08 55.82 -9.08
C PRO A 5 3.21 56.22 -7.61
N LYS A 6 2.12 56.11 -6.86
CA LYS A 6 2.06 56.36 -5.42
C LYS A 6 2.58 55.17 -4.64
N GLN A 7 3.61 55.41 -3.83
CA GLN A 7 4.04 54.51 -2.75
C GLN A 7 3.04 54.57 -1.60
N ILE A 8 2.69 53.44 -1.01
CA ILE A 8 1.97 53.35 0.26
C ILE A 8 2.97 52.92 1.34
N THR A 9 3.09 53.82 2.32
CA THR A 9 4.01 53.79 3.44
C THR A 9 3.55 52.78 4.51
N LEU A 10 4.49 51.96 5.02
CA LEU A 10 4.36 51.18 6.25
C LEU A 10 4.15 52.10 7.46
N CYS A 11 3.12 51.80 8.27
CA CYS A 11 3.00 52.32 9.64
C CYS A 11 3.43 51.26 10.65
N SER A 12 4.59 51.51 11.29
CA SER A 12 5.00 50.82 12.51
C SER A 12 4.25 51.43 13.70
N ALA A 13 3.60 50.61 14.52
CA ALA A 13 3.02 51.03 15.78
C ALA A 13 3.86 50.48 16.94
N ILE A 14 4.23 51.39 17.80
CA ILE A 14 5.12 51.28 18.97
C ILE A 14 4.38 50.62 20.13
N CYS A 15 5.04 49.67 20.82
CA CYS A 15 4.67 49.20 22.16
C CYS A 15 4.92 50.27 23.21
N ALA A 16 3.91 50.59 24.00
CA ALA A 16 4.05 51.33 25.26
C ALA A 16 3.81 50.38 26.45
N ALA A 17 4.82 50.22 27.28
CA ALA A 17 4.76 49.52 28.56
C ALA A 17 4.06 50.38 29.61
N LEU A 18 3.10 49.83 30.34
CA LEU A 18 2.60 50.38 31.60
C LEU A 18 3.05 49.50 32.78
N THR A 19 3.91 50.05 33.62
CA THR A 19 4.25 49.56 34.94
C THR A 19 3.23 50.04 35.96
N LEU A 20 2.59 49.12 36.67
CA LEU A 20 1.86 49.44 37.90
C LEU A 20 2.55 48.77 39.10
N THR A 21 3.06 49.64 39.97
CA THR A 21 3.54 49.29 41.32
C THR A 21 2.33 49.15 42.25
N CYS A 22 2.31 48.09 43.07
CA CYS A 22 1.47 48.08 44.26
C CYS A 22 2.23 47.54 45.44
N SER A 23 2.14 48.28 46.51
CA SER A 23 2.90 48.25 47.74
C SER A 23 2.61 47.04 48.63
N ALA A 24 3.62 46.69 49.42
CA ALA A 24 3.60 45.75 50.52
C ALA A 24 2.74 46.22 51.69
N ALA A 25 2.02 45.30 52.31
CA ALA A 25 1.53 45.44 53.68
C ALA A 25 1.96 44.20 54.48
N HIS A 26 2.76 44.48 55.55
CA HIS A 26 3.19 43.52 56.57
C HIS A 26 2.03 43.23 57.52
N ALA A 27 1.88 41.96 57.92
CA ALA A 27 1.29 41.63 59.21
C ALA A 27 1.87 40.27 59.72
N ALA A 28 2.46 40.37 60.82
CA ALA A 28 3.01 39.53 61.87
C ALA A 28 2.60 38.04 61.97
N ALA A 29 3.61 37.22 62.26
CA ALA A 29 3.49 35.91 62.97
C ALA A 29 3.31 36.11 64.46
N PRO A 30 2.75 35.15 65.25
CA PRO A 30 3.42 34.09 65.96
C PRO A 30 2.56 32.84 66.23
N PRO A 31 2.96 31.88 67.11
CA PRO A 31 4.23 31.17 67.38
C PRO A 31 4.14 29.64 67.24
N LEU A 32 5.29 29.02 67.34
CA LEU A 32 5.60 27.57 67.56
C LEU A 32 4.69 26.84 68.54
N ILE A 33 4.27 25.60 68.18
CA ILE A 33 4.23 24.45 69.11
C ILE A 33 4.23 23.12 68.32
N ALA A 34 5.14 22.23 68.81
CA ALA A 34 5.12 20.77 68.76
C ALA A 34 5.46 20.03 67.45
N ALA A 35 6.68 19.54 67.44
CA ALA A 35 7.12 18.34 66.78
C ALA A 35 6.16 17.16 67.05
N ARG A 36 5.60 16.58 65.99
CA ARG A 36 5.15 15.20 65.99
C ARG A 36 5.82 14.49 64.84
N THR A 37 6.48 13.41 65.18
CA THR A 37 7.09 12.42 64.33
C THR A 37 6.27 12.14 63.09
N ALA A 38 6.81 12.48 61.91
CA ALA A 38 6.32 11.98 60.64
C ALA A 38 6.69 10.49 60.57
N GLN A 39 5.71 9.63 60.83
CA GLN A 39 5.76 8.26 60.34
C GLN A 39 5.61 8.34 58.82
N ALA A 40 6.60 7.83 58.11
CA ALA A 40 6.50 7.55 56.68
C ALA A 40 5.31 6.61 56.47
N ILE A 41 4.25 7.14 55.90
CA ILE A 41 3.21 6.31 55.30
C ILE A 41 3.81 5.84 53.97
N ASP A 42 4.34 4.62 53.98
CA ASP A 42 4.56 3.89 52.74
C ASP A 42 3.25 3.92 51.93
N ALA A 43 3.22 4.69 50.87
CA ALA A 43 2.20 4.57 49.85
C ALA A 43 2.36 3.17 49.26
N LEU A 44 1.55 2.20 49.75
CA LEU A 44 1.30 0.98 49.01
C LEU A 44 0.70 1.40 47.69
N THR A 45 1.54 1.55 46.67
CA THR A 45 1.09 1.47 45.28
C THR A 45 0.52 0.08 45.10
N LEU A 46 -0.82 -0.04 45.06
CA LEU A 46 -1.46 -1.26 44.61
C LEU A 46 -0.90 -1.52 43.22
N ALA A 47 -0.10 -2.57 43.09
CA ALA A 47 0.36 -3.00 41.77
C ALA A 47 -0.87 -3.30 40.91
N ALA A 48 -0.82 -2.85 39.67
CA ALA A 48 -1.90 -3.10 38.70
C ALA A 48 -2.14 -4.61 38.57
N SER A 49 -3.38 -5.01 38.27
CA SER A 49 -3.68 -6.42 37.97
C SER A 49 -2.89 -6.88 36.75
N CYS A 50 -2.44 -8.14 36.75
CA CYS A 50 -1.75 -8.69 35.60
C CYS A 50 -2.72 -8.82 34.42
N ALA A 51 -2.27 -8.40 33.23
CA ALA A 51 -2.88 -8.70 31.95
C ALA A 51 -2.89 -10.24 31.70
N PRO A 52 -3.60 -10.74 30.71
CA PRO A 52 -3.50 -12.15 30.32
C PRO A 52 -2.04 -12.57 30.08
N GLY A 53 -1.70 -13.80 30.46
CA GLY A 53 -0.34 -14.34 30.26
C GLY A 53 0.07 -14.33 28.79
N TRP A 54 1.31 -13.96 28.51
CA TRP A 54 1.85 -14.03 27.17
C TRP A 54 1.90 -15.46 26.64
N SER A 55 1.73 -15.61 25.32
CA SER A 55 1.84 -16.89 24.63
C SER A 55 2.57 -16.71 23.29
N ALA A 56 3.55 -17.56 23.02
CA ALA A 56 4.33 -17.51 21.77
C ALA A 56 3.49 -17.76 20.50
N SER A 57 2.38 -18.49 20.60
CA SER A 57 1.49 -18.77 19.47
C SER A 57 0.44 -17.70 19.24
N GLN A 58 0.25 -16.77 20.18
CA GLN A 58 -0.72 -15.69 20.08
C GLN A 58 -0.13 -14.51 19.30
N VAL A 59 -0.96 -13.91 18.44
CA VAL A 59 -0.67 -12.65 17.78
C VAL A 59 -1.06 -11.50 18.70
N TYR A 60 -0.17 -10.52 18.83
CA TYR A 60 -0.42 -9.27 19.54
C TYR A 60 -0.25 -8.11 18.56
N THR A 61 -1.17 -7.16 18.59
CA THR A 61 -1.12 -5.94 17.79
C THR A 61 -0.86 -4.73 18.67
N GLN A 62 -0.51 -3.61 18.09
CA GLN A 62 -0.24 -2.37 18.81
C GLN A 62 -1.32 -2.07 19.86
N GLY A 63 -0.90 -1.84 21.10
CA GLY A 63 -1.78 -1.58 22.23
C GLY A 63 -2.30 -2.83 22.95
N ASN A 64 -2.11 -4.05 22.41
CA ASN A 64 -2.45 -5.27 23.14
C ASN A 64 -1.53 -5.41 24.37
N THR A 65 -2.10 -5.88 25.47
CA THR A 65 -1.37 -6.10 26.70
C THR A 65 -1.19 -7.59 26.99
N ALA A 66 -0.03 -7.94 27.50
CA ALA A 66 0.27 -9.28 28.02
C ALA A 66 1.05 -9.16 29.32
N SER A 67 1.05 -10.21 30.13
CA SER A 67 1.91 -10.29 31.32
C SER A 67 2.85 -11.45 31.22
N GLU A 68 4.07 -11.26 31.70
CA GLU A 68 5.06 -12.32 31.87
C GLU A 68 5.98 -12.04 33.04
N ASN A 69 6.29 -13.07 33.80
CA ASN A 69 7.15 -12.99 35.01
C ASN A 69 6.73 -11.87 35.98
N GLY A 70 5.41 -11.65 36.16
CA GLY A 70 4.86 -10.65 37.07
C GLY A 70 5.02 -9.20 36.63
N THR A 71 5.22 -8.99 35.32
CA THR A 71 5.32 -7.67 34.68
C THR A 71 4.29 -7.59 33.55
N ASN A 72 3.60 -6.45 33.46
CA ASN A 72 2.73 -6.15 32.31
C ASN A 72 3.55 -5.49 31.20
N TYR A 73 3.18 -5.83 29.96
CA TYR A 73 3.77 -5.30 28.75
C TYR A 73 2.68 -4.84 27.78
N VAL A 74 2.97 -3.86 26.96
CA VAL A 74 2.15 -3.44 25.83
C VAL A 74 2.91 -3.65 24.54
N ALA A 75 2.26 -4.25 23.54
CA ALA A 75 2.82 -4.42 22.21
C ALA A 75 2.91 -3.05 21.50
N ASN A 76 4.07 -2.73 20.95
CA ASN A 76 4.32 -1.48 20.22
C ASN A 76 3.81 -1.55 18.79
N TRP A 77 3.75 -2.75 18.20
CA TRP A 77 3.23 -3.09 16.87
C TRP A 77 2.83 -4.56 16.84
N TRP A 78 2.52 -5.05 15.66
CA TRP A 78 2.22 -6.48 15.47
C TRP A 78 3.44 -7.33 15.86
N THR A 79 3.22 -8.32 16.74
CA THR A 79 4.26 -9.25 17.17
C THR A 79 3.68 -10.62 17.48
N GLN A 80 4.42 -11.68 17.15
CA GLN A 80 4.13 -13.07 17.50
C GLN A 80 5.45 -13.79 17.77
N GLY A 81 5.48 -14.62 18.79
CA GLY A 81 6.69 -15.37 19.16
C GLY A 81 7.77 -14.56 19.88
N ASN A 82 7.68 -13.23 19.91
CA ASN A 82 8.64 -12.38 20.64
C ASN A 82 8.27 -12.30 22.11
N ASP A 83 9.03 -13.00 22.95
CA ASP A 83 8.87 -13.00 24.40
C ASP A 83 9.08 -11.59 24.99
N PRO A 84 8.06 -10.98 25.65
CA PRO A 84 8.15 -9.63 26.16
C PRO A 84 9.21 -9.45 27.28
N ALA A 85 9.55 -10.50 28.01
CA ALA A 85 10.58 -10.42 29.04
C ALA A 85 11.99 -10.20 28.46
N THR A 86 12.21 -10.61 27.20
CA THR A 86 13.51 -10.50 26.52
C THR A 86 13.50 -9.52 25.34
N ASN A 87 12.32 -9.15 24.83
CA ASN A 87 12.15 -8.27 23.67
C ASN A 87 11.36 -7.01 24.01
N SER A 88 11.68 -6.38 25.16
CA SER A 88 11.05 -5.12 25.58
C SER A 88 12.06 -3.99 25.77
N GLY A 89 11.59 -2.76 25.57
CA GLY A 89 12.39 -1.55 25.77
C GLY A 89 11.50 -0.31 25.92
N PRO A 90 12.10 0.87 26.19
CA PRO A 90 11.34 2.11 26.24
C PRO A 90 10.68 2.40 24.88
N SER A 91 9.59 3.17 24.91
CA SER A 91 8.90 3.60 23.68
C SER A 91 9.89 4.23 22.68
N GLY A 92 9.84 3.80 21.43
CA GLY A 92 10.78 4.24 20.39
C GLY A 92 12.12 3.49 20.35
N SER A 93 12.34 2.46 21.19
CA SER A 93 13.59 1.67 21.22
C SER A 93 13.73 0.67 20.07
N GLY A 94 12.72 0.51 19.22
CA GLY A 94 12.70 -0.53 18.19
C GLY A 94 12.41 -1.94 18.74
N GLN A 95 11.94 -2.05 20.00
CA GLN A 95 11.56 -3.33 20.59
C GLN A 95 10.04 -3.55 20.45
N PRO A 96 9.58 -4.80 20.20
CA PRO A 96 8.16 -5.10 20.00
C PRO A 96 7.30 -4.87 21.24
N TRP A 97 7.91 -4.81 22.42
CA TRP A 97 7.19 -4.61 23.68
C TRP A 97 7.72 -3.42 24.49
N THR A 98 6.83 -2.75 25.22
CA THR A 98 7.18 -1.77 26.24
C THR A 98 6.67 -2.26 27.60
N SER A 99 7.55 -2.32 28.60
CA SER A 99 7.17 -2.69 29.97
C SER A 99 6.29 -1.63 30.60
N GLN A 100 5.18 -2.06 31.22
CA GLN A 100 4.23 -1.23 31.97
C GLN A 100 4.44 -1.33 33.48
N GLY A 101 5.45 -2.08 33.93
CA GLY A 101 5.77 -2.27 35.34
C GLY A 101 5.18 -3.53 35.97
N ALA A 102 5.54 -3.75 37.25
CA ALA A 102 5.12 -4.93 37.98
C ALA A 102 3.61 -5.00 38.17
N CYS A 103 3.06 -6.20 38.09
CA CYS A 103 1.65 -6.47 38.32
C CYS A 103 1.47 -7.47 39.48
N SER A 104 0.37 -7.36 40.21
CA SER A 104 0.03 -8.29 41.31
C SER A 104 -1.40 -8.78 41.12
N GLY A 105 -1.59 -10.10 41.08
CA GLY A 105 -2.90 -10.74 41.02
C GLY A 105 -2.88 -11.99 40.14
N GLY A 106 -2.85 -13.15 40.78
CA GLY A 106 -3.25 -14.43 40.28
C GLY A 106 -2.46 -14.97 39.09
N THR A 107 -1.48 -15.81 39.38
CA THR A 107 -1.12 -16.88 38.44
C THR A 107 -2.43 -17.55 38.02
N PRO A 108 -2.82 -17.60 36.75
CA PRO A 108 -3.90 -18.49 36.34
C PRO A 108 -3.43 -19.90 36.68
N THR A 109 -4.18 -20.56 37.56
CA THR A 109 -4.06 -22.00 37.76
C THR A 109 -4.16 -22.62 36.38
N PRO A 110 -3.22 -23.46 35.94
CA PRO A 110 -3.35 -24.13 34.65
C PRO A 110 -4.67 -24.88 34.68
N THR A 111 -5.56 -24.52 33.76
CA THR A 111 -6.76 -25.32 33.50
C THR A 111 -6.28 -26.73 33.20
N PRO A 112 -6.78 -27.77 33.90
CA PRO A 112 -6.33 -29.13 33.65
C PRO A 112 -6.52 -29.41 32.16
N THR A 113 -5.43 -29.71 31.50
CA THR A 113 -5.45 -30.22 30.12
C THR A 113 -6.43 -31.37 30.09
N PRO A 114 -7.45 -31.37 29.24
CA PRO A 114 -8.35 -32.51 29.13
C PRO A 114 -7.49 -33.72 28.85
N THR A 115 -7.59 -34.74 29.68
CA THR A 115 -6.97 -36.05 29.47
C THR A 115 -7.37 -36.49 28.06
N PRO A 116 -6.43 -36.80 27.17
CA PRO A 116 -6.77 -37.22 25.83
C PRO A 116 -7.65 -38.47 25.95
N THR A 117 -8.87 -38.38 25.42
CA THR A 117 -9.72 -39.55 25.18
C THR A 117 -8.90 -40.49 24.33
N PRO A 118 -8.80 -41.79 24.69
CA PRO A 118 -8.01 -42.73 23.91
C PRO A 118 -8.50 -42.67 22.46
N THR A 119 -7.64 -42.22 21.58
CA THR A 119 -7.86 -42.28 20.14
C THR A 119 -8.07 -43.73 19.78
N PRO A 120 -9.15 -44.12 19.07
CA PRO A 120 -9.30 -45.48 18.61
C PRO A 120 -8.06 -45.86 17.83
N THR A 121 -7.46 -46.97 18.22
CA THR A 121 -6.31 -47.58 17.53
C THR A 121 -6.64 -47.67 16.05
N PRO A 122 -5.88 -47.00 15.16
CA PRO A 122 -6.15 -47.12 13.74
C PRO A 122 -6.02 -48.60 13.35
N THR A 123 -7.07 -49.11 12.72
CA THR A 123 -7.02 -50.41 12.03
C THR A 123 -5.83 -50.33 11.08
N PRO A 124 -4.94 -51.34 11.04
CA PRO A 124 -3.77 -51.31 10.19
C PRO A 124 -4.23 -51.12 8.74
N THR A 125 -3.93 -49.96 8.18
CA THR A 125 -4.04 -49.70 6.76
C THR A 125 -3.14 -50.70 6.07
N PRO A 126 -3.61 -51.42 5.04
CA PRO A 126 -2.73 -52.36 4.31
C PRO A 126 -1.50 -51.61 3.86
N THR A 127 -0.34 -52.13 4.22
CA THR A 127 0.96 -51.63 3.78
C THR A 127 0.92 -51.54 2.26
N PRO A 128 1.12 -50.33 1.68
CA PRO A 128 1.18 -50.22 0.24
C PRO A 128 2.33 -51.13 -0.23
N THR A 129 2.02 -52.07 -1.14
CA THR A 129 3.01 -52.84 -1.86
C THR A 129 4.02 -51.83 -2.41
N PRO A 130 5.34 -52.03 -2.21
CA PRO A 130 6.33 -51.12 -2.74
C PRO A 130 6.13 -51.02 -4.24
N THR A 131 5.73 -49.81 -4.68
CA THR A 131 5.75 -49.48 -6.10
C THR A 131 7.19 -49.65 -6.56
N PRO A 132 7.46 -50.44 -7.61
CA PRO A 132 8.81 -50.60 -8.08
C PRO A 132 9.42 -49.23 -8.33
N THR A 133 10.58 -48.98 -7.73
CA THR A 133 11.38 -47.78 -8.02
C THR A 133 11.55 -47.75 -9.54
N PRO A 134 11.13 -46.64 -10.22
CA PRO A 134 11.35 -46.57 -11.65
C PRO A 134 12.85 -46.64 -11.89
N THR A 135 13.28 -47.66 -12.63
CA THR A 135 14.61 -47.71 -13.20
C THR A 135 14.81 -46.45 -14.01
N PRO A 136 15.89 -45.64 -13.82
CA PRO A 136 16.09 -44.44 -14.59
C PRO A 136 16.06 -44.81 -16.08
N SER A 137 15.05 -44.36 -16.78
CA SER A 137 14.99 -44.40 -18.23
C SER A 137 16.05 -43.44 -18.76
N PRO A 138 16.84 -43.78 -19.78
CA PRO A 138 17.85 -42.90 -20.35
C PRO A 138 17.22 -41.77 -21.20
N GLY A 139 16.06 -41.29 -20.82
CA GLY A 139 15.30 -40.24 -21.50
C GLY A 139 15.24 -38.92 -20.74
N CYS A 140 14.88 -37.85 -21.45
CA CYS A 140 14.61 -36.56 -20.83
C CYS A 140 13.29 -36.60 -20.05
N ASP A 141 13.26 -35.95 -18.88
CA ASP A 141 12.05 -35.65 -18.12
C ASP A 141 11.09 -34.76 -18.96
N PRO A 142 9.82 -34.57 -18.55
CA PRO A 142 8.91 -33.69 -19.27
C PRO A 142 9.52 -32.30 -19.50
N ALA A 143 9.33 -31.75 -20.69
CA ALA A 143 9.86 -30.43 -21.02
C ALA A 143 9.36 -29.35 -20.04
N TRP A 144 10.25 -28.49 -19.60
CA TRP A 144 9.89 -27.34 -18.80
C TRP A 144 8.97 -26.37 -19.58
N ALA A 145 8.06 -25.72 -18.87
CA ALA A 145 7.18 -24.73 -19.43
C ALA A 145 6.98 -23.56 -18.46
N ALA A 146 7.26 -22.34 -18.91
CA ALA A 146 7.24 -21.13 -18.08
C ALA A 146 5.90 -20.87 -17.37
N ALA A 147 4.77 -21.26 -17.97
CA ALA A 147 3.45 -21.08 -17.38
C ALA A 147 3.07 -22.14 -16.33
N THR A 148 3.89 -23.20 -16.18
CA THR A 148 3.60 -24.32 -15.27
C THR A 148 4.27 -24.09 -13.93
N ALA A 149 3.51 -24.25 -12.84
CA ALA A 149 4.05 -24.24 -11.50
C ALA A 149 4.66 -25.61 -11.14
N TYR A 150 5.84 -25.61 -10.57
CA TYR A 150 6.58 -26.80 -10.17
C TYR A 150 6.82 -26.78 -8.65
N ASN A 151 6.44 -27.84 -7.98
CA ASN A 151 6.72 -27.99 -6.56
C ASN A 151 8.14 -28.48 -6.32
N GLY A 152 8.70 -28.26 -5.13
CA GLY A 152 9.99 -28.81 -4.75
C GLY A 152 10.06 -30.32 -4.99
N GLY A 153 11.11 -30.76 -5.69
CA GLY A 153 11.29 -32.13 -6.12
C GLY A 153 10.77 -32.48 -7.52
N ALA A 154 10.02 -31.60 -8.18
CA ALA A 154 9.57 -31.76 -9.56
C ALA A 154 10.78 -31.91 -10.51
N LEU A 155 10.64 -32.78 -11.51
CA LEU A 155 11.66 -33.06 -12.52
C LEU A 155 11.19 -32.51 -13.86
N VAL A 156 12.08 -31.83 -14.56
CA VAL A 156 11.84 -31.28 -15.91
C VAL A 156 13.09 -31.39 -16.75
N SER A 157 12.96 -31.27 -18.07
CA SER A 157 14.11 -31.19 -18.96
C SER A 157 14.06 -29.89 -19.77
N GLU A 158 15.22 -29.33 -20.04
CA GLU A 158 15.40 -28.22 -20.96
C GLU A 158 16.78 -28.27 -21.59
N ASN A 159 16.85 -27.96 -22.88
CA ASN A 159 18.10 -27.95 -23.68
C ASN A 159 18.93 -29.23 -23.57
N GLY A 160 18.28 -30.39 -23.42
CA GLY A 160 18.95 -31.69 -23.33
C GLY A 160 19.59 -32.00 -21.96
N GLU A 161 19.16 -31.28 -20.94
CA GLU A 161 19.55 -31.49 -19.54
C GLU A 161 18.32 -31.64 -18.65
N ASN A 162 18.39 -32.51 -17.65
CA ASN A 162 17.34 -32.71 -16.66
C ASN A 162 17.63 -31.87 -15.43
N TYR A 163 16.56 -31.26 -14.86
CA TYR A 163 16.60 -30.38 -13.69
C TYR A 163 15.62 -30.86 -12.63
N LYS A 164 15.95 -30.59 -11.37
CA LYS A 164 15.09 -30.81 -10.22
C LYS A 164 14.78 -29.49 -9.55
N ALA A 165 13.50 -29.20 -9.31
CA ALA A 165 13.08 -28.02 -8.53
C ALA A 165 13.52 -28.18 -7.07
N ASN A 166 14.18 -27.16 -6.52
CA ASN A 166 14.62 -27.13 -5.13
C ASN A 166 13.48 -26.78 -4.17
N TRP A 167 12.54 -25.94 -4.64
CA TRP A 167 11.30 -25.55 -3.97
C TRP A 167 10.24 -25.22 -5.02
N TRP A 168 9.13 -24.66 -4.61
CA TRP A 168 8.09 -24.23 -5.54
C TRP A 168 8.63 -23.10 -6.45
N THR A 169 8.45 -23.24 -7.75
CA THR A 169 8.91 -22.27 -8.76
C THR A 169 7.94 -22.23 -9.94
N GLN A 170 7.77 -21.05 -10.56
CA GLN A 170 7.01 -20.85 -11.79
C GLN A 170 7.65 -19.69 -12.57
N GLY A 171 7.90 -19.91 -13.84
CA GLY A 171 8.52 -18.92 -14.72
C GLY A 171 10.05 -18.90 -14.67
N ASP A 172 10.68 -19.51 -13.67
CA ASP A 172 12.14 -19.58 -13.58
C ASP A 172 12.67 -20.63 -14.54
N ASP A 173 13.34 -20.20 -15.59
CA ASP A 173 13.94 -21.06 -16.60
C ASP A 173 15.11 -21.87 -16.01
N PRO A 174 15.03 -23.22 -15.95
CA PRO A 174 16.05 -24.05 -15.35
C PRO A 174 17.41 -23.97 -16.04
N ALA A 175 17.47 -23.60 -17.32
CA ALA A 175 18.75 -23.44 -18.01
C ALA A 175 19.53 -22.21 -17.52
N THR A 176 18.84 -21.20 -17.00
CA THR A 176 19.43 -19.94 -16.54
C THR A 176 19.36 -19.71 -15.03
N HIS A 177 18.43 -20.40 -14.33
CA HIS A 177 18.18 -20.26 -12.89
C HIS A 177 18.50 -21.57 -12.14
N ASN A 178 19.66 -22.18 -12.42
CA ASN A 178 20.09 -23.38 -11.74
C ASN A 178 21.43 -23.20 -11.00
N GLY A 179 21.64 -24.08 -10.02
CA GLY A 179 22.87 -24.12 -9.26
C GLY A 179 22.91 -25.32 -8.33
N PRO A 180 24.07 -25.60 -7.67
CA PRO A 180 24.18 -26.72 -6.73
C PRO A 180 23.19 -26.55 -5.57
N SER A 181 22.78 -27.65 -4.96
CA SER A 181 21.89 -27.63 -3.81
C SER A 181 22.39 -26.69 -2.73
N GLY A 182 21.53 -25.79 -2.24
CA GLY A 182 21.87 -24.76 -1.26
C GLY A 182 22.43 -23.45 -1.86
N SER A 183 22.51 -23.32 -3.20
CA SER A 183 22.99 -22.08 -3.88
C SER A 183 21.97 -20.93 -3.89
N GLY A 184 20.73 -21.16 -3.42
CA GLY A 184 19.66 -20.18 -3.54
C GLY A 184 19.03 -20.13 -4.94
N GLN A 185 19.32 -21.08 -5.81
CA GLN A 185 18.70 -21.18 -7.14
C GLN A 185 17.49 -22.12 -7.12
N PRO A 186 16.39 -21.80 -7.86
CA PRO A 186 15.18 -22.62 -7.87
C PRO A 186 15.39 -24.02 -8.47
N TRP A 187 16.40 -24.20 -9.30
CA TRP A 187 16.68 -25.48 -9.96
C TRP A 187 18.07 -26.01 -9.66
N THR A 188 18.21 -27.32 -9.66
CA THR A 188 19.49 -28.02 -9.66
C THR A 188 19.57 -28.92 -10.89
N ALA A 189 20.60 -28.73 -11.70
CA ALA A 189 20.88 -29.64 -12.83
C ALA A 189 21.24 -31.03 -12.31
N ILE A 190 20.61 -32.07 -12.86
CA ILE A 190 20.79 -33.47 -12.42
C ILE A 190 21.45 -34.34 -13.51
N GLY A 191 21.74 -33.78 -14.66
CA GLY A 191 22.54 -34.40 -15.71
C GLY A 191 21.91 -34.39 -17.08
N SER A 192 22.72 -34.59 -18.09
CA SER A 192 22.32 -34.58 -19.49
C SER A 192 21.37 -35.74 -19.81
N CYS A 193 20.39 -35.50 -20.65
CA CYS A 193 19.47 -36.50 -21.16
C CYS A 193 19.55 -36.63 -22.69
N SER A 194 19.41 -37.83 -23.20
CA SER A 194 19.43 -38.11 -24.63
C SER A 194 18.09 -38.69 -25.06
N GLY A 195 17.38 -38.02 -25.96
CA GLY A 195 16.09 -38.44 -26.48
C GLY A 195 15.07 -37.33 -26.72
N GLY A 196 15.47 -36.07 -26.65
CA GLY A 196 14.64 -34.96 -27.06
C GLY A 196 14.49 -34.87 -28.58
N PRO A 197 13.35 -34.37 -29.11
CA PRO A 197 13.18 -34.16 -30.55
C PRO A 197 14.29 -33.25 -31.06
N THR A 198 14.83 -33.59 -32.23
CA THR A 198 15.80 -32.77 -32.98
C THR A 198 15.36 -31.34 -33.02
N PRO A 199 16.22 -30.34 -32.65
CA PRO A 199 15.81 -28.93 -32.67
C PRO A 199 15.41 -28.57 -34.08
N THR A 200 14.16 -28.24 -34.27
CA THR A 200 13.68 -27.48 -35.44
C THR A 200 14.43 -26.16 -35.47
N PRO A 201 14.97 -25.71 -36.61
CA PRO A 201 15.75 -24.46 -36.67
C PRO A 201 14.93 -23.37 -35.99
N THR A 202 15.55 -22.74 -34.98
CA THR A 202 14.99 -21.61 -34.24
C THR A 202 14.54 -20.56 -35.23
N PRO A 203 13.23 -20.25 -35.33
CA PRO A 203 12.82 -19.07 -36.07
C PRO A 203 13.50 -17.88 -35.41
N THR A 204 14.05 -16.98 -36.21
CA THR A 204 14.49 -15.65 -35.79
C THR A 204 13.47 -15.11 -34.81
N PRO A 205 13.86 -14.57 -33.61
CA PRO A 205 12.88 -14.11 -32.64
C PRO A 205 11.94 -13.13 -33.34
N THR A 206 10.74 -13.61 -33.60
CA THR A 206 9.61 -12.73 -33.89
C THR A 206 9.50 -11.85 -32.66
N PRO A 207 9.44 -10.52 -32.77
CA PRO A 207 9.27 -9.66 -31.60
C PRO A 207 8.14 -10.27 -30.78
N THR A 208 8.42 -10.54 -29.49
CA THR A 208 7.41 -11.03 -28.55
C THR A 208 6.19 -10.13 -28.72
N PRO A 209 5.01 -10.65 -29.04
CA PRO A 209 3.84 -9.80 -29.16
C PRO A 209 3.72 -9.07 -27.83
N THR A 210 3.75 -7.75 -27.89
CA THR A 210 3.40 -6.90 -26.75
C THR A 210 2.10 -7.48 -26.19
N PRO A 211 2.02 -7.82 -24.89
CA PRO A 211 0.81 -8.43 -24.34
C PRO A 211 -0.37 -7.53 -24.71
N THR A 212 -1.35 -8.08 -25.39
CA THR A 212 -2.57 -7.35 -25.72
C THR A 212 -3.20 -6.93 -24.40
N PRO A 213 -3.45 -5.63 -24.16
CA PRO A 213 -4.03 -5.17 -22.92
C PRO A 213 -5.29 -5.96 -22.60
N SER A 214 -5.43 -6.39 -21.35
CA SER A 214 -6.68 -7.04 -20.92
C SER A 214 -7.84 -6.09 -21.21
N PRO A 215 -8.90 -6.54 -21.90
CA PRO A 215 -10.07 -5.68 -22.11
C PRO A 215 -10.62 -5.26 -20.76
N GLY A 216 -10.53 -3.97 -20.44
CA GLY A 216 -11.02 -3.43 -19.18
C GLY A 216 -9.95 -2.93 -18.19
N LEU A 217 -8.64 -3.09 -18.45
CA LEU A 217 -7.61 -2.49 -17.60
C LEU A 217 -7.66 -0.96 -17.74
N LEU A 218 -7.95 -0.28 -16.62
CA LEU A 218 -7.94 1.17 -16.53
C LEU A 218 -6.50 1.64 -16.26
N PHE A 219 -5.99 2.55 -17.08
CA PHE A 219 -4.79 3.33 -16.77
C PHE A 219 -5.21 4.76 -16.49
N SER A 220 -4.91 5.27 -15.30
CA SER A 220 -5.43 6.55 -14.81
C SER A 220 -4.47 7.13 -13.75
N PRO A 221 -3.44 7.89 -14.15
CA PRO A 221 -2.51 8.51 -13.21
C PRO A 221 -3.23 9.50 -12.30
N TYR A 222 -2.79 9.60 -11.04
CA TYR A 222 -3.29 10.58 -10.09
C TYR A 222 -2.82 11.98 -10.46
N LYS A 223 -3.74 12.93 -10.47
CA LYS A 223 -3.50 14.37 -10.57
C LYS A 223 -3.85 15.02 -9.24
N ASP A 224 -2.85 15.50 -8.49
CA ASP A 224 -3.11 16.37 -7.35
C ASP A 224 -3.63 17.72 -7.86
N ILE A 225 -4.91 17.98 -7.65
CA ILE A 225 -5.55 19.17 -8.22
C ILE A 225 -5.02 20.49 -7.64
N THR A 226 -4.41 20.45 -6.45
CA THR A 226 -3.86 21.64 -5.79
C THR A 226 -2.53 22.08 -6.39
N ILE A 227 -1.79 21.14 -7.00
CA ILE A 227 -0.51 21.43 -7.65
C ILE A 227 -0.76 22.12 -8.99
N ASN A 228 -0.18 23.30 -9.16
CA ASN A 228 -0.36 24.16 -10.33
C ASN A 228 -1.82 24.59 -10.59
N LEU A 229 -2.71 24.49 -9.61
CA LEU A 229 -4.08 24.96 -9.74
C LEU A 229 -4.14 26.46 -10.09
N ASN A 230 -5.00 26.83 -11.02
CA ASN A 230 -5.33 28.24 -11.21
C ASN A 230 -6.36 28.66 -10.15
N TRP A 231 -5.87 29.22 -9.05
CA TRP A 231 -6.68 29.62 -7.88
C TRP A 231 -7.71 30.74 -8.17
N ASN A 232 -7.66 31.37 -9.35
CA ASN A 232 -8.65 32.37 -9.74
C ASN A 232 -9.83 31.76 -10.51
N THR A 233 -9.65 30.61 -11.11
CA THR A 233 -10.63 29.96 -11.99
C THR A 233 -10.96 28.54 -11.59
N ASP A 234 -10.29 27.99 -10.57
CA ASP A 234 -10.37 26.61 -10.10
C ASP A 234 -10.01 25.55 -11.19
N VAL A 235 -9.39 25.99 -12.28
CA VAL A 235 -8.98 25.09 -13.37
C VAL A 235 -7.71 24.35 -12.98
N MET A 236 -7.78 23.00 -12.99
CA MET A 236 -6.61 22.17 -12.74
C MET A 236 -5.59 22.27 -13.88
N SER A 237 -4.33 22.42 -13.51
CA SER A 237 -3.21 22.56 -14.44
C SER A 237 -2.07 21.66 -14.01
N SER A 238 -1.12 21.41 -14.91
CA SER A 238 0.12 20.67 -14.62
C SER A 238 1.30 21.39 -15.24
N ALA A 239 2.46 21.33 -14.59
CA ALA A 239 3.67 21.90 -15.16
C ALA A 239 4.35 20.89 -16.08
N VAL A 240 4.53 21.27 -17.35
CA VAL A 240 5.32 20.53 -18.32
C VAL A 240 6.43 21.46 -18.80
N GLU A 241 7.67 20.99 -18.75
CA GLU A 241 8.85 21.77 -19.16
C GLU A 241 8.91 23.16 -18.47
N GLY A 242 8.49 23.22 -17.19
CA GLY A 242 8.50 24.44 -16.39
C GLY A 242 7.33 25.41 -16.64
N SER A 243 6.46 25.11 -17.59
CA SER A 243 5.26 25.91 -17.87
C SER A 243 4.00 25.23 -17.32
N SER A 244 3.18 25.99 -16.55
CA SER A 244 1.88 25.50 -16.10
C SER A 244 0.86 25.67 -17.24
N ILE A 245 0.22 24.58 -17.62
CA ILE A 245 -0.82 24.51 -18.66
C ILE A 245 -2.05 23.75 -18.12
N PRO A 246 -3.27 24.04 -18.62
CA PRO A 246 -4.44 23.27 -18.27
C PRO A 246 -4.24 21.77 -18.54
N VAL A 247 -4.83 20.90 -17.74
CA VAL A 247 -4.74 19.46 -17.96
C VAL A 247 -5.48 19.05 -19.23
N VAL A 248 -6.68 19.62 -19.47
CA VAL A 248 -7.51 19.36 -20.65
C VAL A 248 -7.95 20.65 -21.35
N GLY A 249 -8.37 20.55 -22.58
CA GLY A 249 -8.79 21.67 -23.42
C GLY A 249 -7.76 22.01 -24.50
N ALA A 250 -7.89 23.17 -25.13
CA ALA A 250 -6.94 23.65 -26.14
C ALA A 250 -5.60 24.01 -25.48
N ASN A 251 -4.49 23.63 -26.12
CA ASN A 251 -3.13 23.85 -25.62
C ASN A 251 -2.89 23.30 -24.18
N SER A 252 -3.45 22.12 -23.93
CA SER A 252 -3.40 21.44 -22.64
C SER A 252 -2.34 20.36 -22.60
N LEU A 253 -2.10 19.79 -21.43
CA LEU A 253 -1.23 18.63 -21.23
C LEU A 253 -1.69 17.47 -22.15
N VAL A 254 -3.00 17.14 -22.12
CA VAL A 254 -3.53 16.03 -22.91
C VAL A 254 -3.40 16.33 -24.41
N SER A 255 -3.86 17.50 -24.87
CA SER A 255 -3.87 17.78 -26.31
C SER A 255 -2.49 17.86 -26.95
N ASN A 256 -1.48 18.32 -26.20
CA ASN A 256 -0.17 18.64 -26.78
C ASN A 256 0.89 17.56 -26.50
N TYR A 257 0.78 16.81 -25.41
CA TYR A 257 1.86 15.95 -24.92
C TYR A 257 1.48 14.47 -24.79
N VAL A 258 0.24 14.17 -24.41
CA VAL A 258 -0.24 12.79 -24.16
C VAL A 258 -1.68 12.59 -24.66
N PRO A 259 -1.92 12.77 -25.99
CA PRO A 259 -3.27 12.70 -26.55
C PRO A 259 -3.93 11.31 -26.39
N ASN A 260 -3.14 10.29 -26.09
CA ASN A 260 -3.61 8.93 -25.85
C ASN A 260 -3.92 8.65 -24.37
N LEU A 261 -3.80 9.65 -23.48
CA LEU A 261 -4.17 9.53 -22.08
C LEU A 261 -5.70 9.42 -21.98
N GLY A 262 -6.19 8.23 -21.83
CA GLY A 262 -7.63 7.96 -21.86
C GLY A 262 -8.37 8.26 -20.55
N ALA A 263 -7.64 8.36 -19.42
CA ALA A 263 -8.25 8.62 -18.11
C ALA A 263 -7.27 9.30 -17.13
N ILE A 264 -7.83 9.99 -16.13
CA ILE A 264 -7.09 10.67 -15.05
C ILE A 264 -7.83 10.43 -13.71
N THR A 265 -7.11 10.20 -12.62
CA THR A 265 -7.65 10.16 -11.26
C THR A 265 -7.46 11.53 -10.59
N LEU A 266 -8.55 12.17 -10.20
CA LEU A 266 -8.55 13.51 -9.59
C LEU A 266 -8.39 13.39 -8.08
N ALA A 267 -7.33 13.93 -7.50
CA ALA A 267 -6.96 13.80 -6.09
C ALA A 267 -6.85 15.17 -5.41
N PHE A 268 -7.40 15.42 -4.24
CA PHE A 268 -8.31 14.60 -3.47
C PHE A 268 -9.50 15.44 -2.97
N ALA A 269 -10.68 14.84 -2.95
CA ALA A 269 -11.82 15.38 -2.22
C ALA A 269 -11.75 14.94 -0.75
N THR A 270 -11.86 15.85 0.20
CA THR A 270 -11.78 15.58 1.65
C THR A 270 -12.99 16.09 2.41
N GLY A 271 -13.27 15.51 3.58
CA GLY A 271 -14.41 15.86 4.43
C GLY A 271 -15.58 14.90 4.28
N GLU A 272 -16.78 15.35 4.66
CA GLU A 272 -17.99 14.53 4.59
C GLU A 272 -18.59 14.56 3.17
N CYS A 273 -19.04 13.40 2.67
CA CYS A 273 -19.68 13.27 1.37
C CYS A 273 -20.88 14.23 1.23
N GLY A 274 -20.96 14.94 0.12
CA GLY A 274 -21.95 15.99 -0.13
C GLY A 274 -21.60 17.35 0.49
N SER A 275 -20.48 17.44 1.22
CA SER A 275 -19.92 18.67 1.80
C SER A 275 -18.40 18.72 1.67
N GLU A 276 -17.84 17.88 0.81
CA GLU A 276 -16.41 17.73 0.58
C GLU A 276 -15.75 19.02 0.07
N ASN A 277 -14.43 19.07 0.22
CA ASN A 277 -13.57 20.18 -0.19
C ASN A 277 -12.36 19.65 -0.97
N TRP A 278 -11.83 20.43 -1.88
CA TRP A 278 -10.67 20.12 -2.69
C TRP A 278 -9.48 21.01 -2.34
N GLY A 279 -8.86 20.75 -1.19
CA GLY A 279 -7.68 21.51 -0.77
C GLY A 279 -7.88 23.03 -0.68
N GLY A 280 -9.09 23.49 -0.30
CA GLY A 280 -9.45 24.90 -0.23
C GLY A 280 -10.41 25.36 -1.34
N VAL A 281 -10.59 24.57 -2.40
CA VAL A 281 -11.60 24.84 -3.44
C VAL A 281 -12.93 24.18 -3.06
N THR A 282 -14.02 24.91 -3.22
CA THR A 282 -15.35 24.33 -2.95
C THR A 282 -15.69 23.23 -3.94
N ARG A 283 -16.48 22.25 -3.50
CA ARG A 283 -16.94 21.14 -4.36
C ARG A 283 -17.56 21.63 -5.68
N THR A 284 -18.40 22.67 -5.60
CA THR A 284 -19.07 23.23 -6.78
C THR A 284 -18.14 24.06 -7.66
N GLY A 285 -17.17 24.77 -7.09
CA GLY A 285 -16.14 25.49 -7.83
C GLY A 285 -15.31 24.55 -8.67
N PHE A 286 -14.76 23.50 -8.02
CA PHE A 286 -13.98 22.48 -8.71
C PHE A 286 -14.78 21.77 -9.82
N ALA A 287 -15.99 21.31 -9.51
CA ALA A 287 -16.82 20.61 -10.47
C ALA A 287 -17.16 21.49 -11.70
N SER A 288 -17.54 22.75 -11.47
CA SER A 288 -17.89 23.69 -12.53
C SER A 288 -16.72 24.00 -13.45
N ALA A 289 -15.50 24.09 -12.90
CA ALA A 289 -14.32 24.43 -13.67
C ALA A 289 -13.78 23.27 -14.52
N ASN A 290 -13.93 21.99 -14.03
CA ASN A 290 -13.16 20.88 -14.58
C ASN A 290 -14.00 19.75 -15.19
N ILE A 291 -15.16 19.41 -14.63
CA ILE A 291 -15.90 18.20 -15.04
C ILE A 291 -16.37 18.27 -16.50
N ASN A 292 -16.96 19.39 -16.89
CA ASN A 292 -17.38 19.59 -18.29
C ASN A 292 -16.18 19.65 -19.24
N ALA A 293 -15.05 20.20 -18.81
CA ALA A 293 -13.84 20.27 -19.62
C ALA A 293 -13.26 18.86 -19.89
N LEU A 294 -13.22 17.98 -18.89
CA LEU A 294 -12.85 16.59 -19.03
C LEU A 294 -13.78 15.84 -19.98
N SER A 295 -15.09 15.98 -19.76
CA SER A 295 -16.09 15.32 -20.58
C SER A 295 -16.03 15.78 -22.04
N ASN A 296 -15.88 17.06 -22.32
CA ASN A 296 -15.75 17.63 -23.67
C ASN A 296 -14.45 17.20 -24.36
N ALA A 297 -13.39 16.94 -23.57
CA ALA A 297 -12.13 16.39 -24.09
C ALA A 297 -12.19 14.88 -24.34
N GLY A 298 -13.26 14.19 -23.96
CA GLY A 298 -13.40 12.74 -24.07
C GLY A 298 -12.51 11.97 -23.09
N ILE A 299 -12.08 12.62 -22.01
CA ILE A 299 -11.21 12.02 -20.99
C ILE A 299 -12.05 11.43 -19.88
N ASN A 300 -11.91 10.14 -19.66
CA ASN A 300 -12.48 9.46 -18.50
C ASN A 300 -11.80 9.95 -17.22
N TYR A 301 -12.51 9.93 -16.12
CA TYR A 301 -11.91 10.29 -14.83
C TYR A 301 -12.48 9.47 -13.69
N VAL A 302 -11.62 9.30 -12.68
CA VAL A 302 -11.96 8.79 -11.36
C VAL A 302 -11.90 9.97 -10.39
N VAL A 303 -12.86 10.07 -9.48
CA VAL A 303 -12.82 11.04 -8.38
C VAL A 303 -12.26 10.32 -7.17
N SER A 304 -11.06 10.72 -6.73
CA SER A 304 -10.42 10.17 -5.54
C SER A 304 -10.62 11.07 -4.33
N THR A 305 -10.77 10.43 -3.18
CA THR A 305 -11.10 11.05 -1.90
C THR A 305 -10.07 10.69 -0.84
N GLY A 306 -9.91 11.49 0.20
CA GLY A 306 -8.99 11.20 1.30
C GLY A 306 -7.56 11.65 1.02
N GLY A 307 -6.63 10.70 0.91
CA GLY A 307 -5.19 10.97 0.78
C GLY A 307 -4.51 11.31 2.10
N GLN A 308 -3.18 11.49 2.08
CA GLN A 308 -2.37 11.74 3.27
C GLN A 308 -2.78 13.00 4.05
N ALA A 309 -3.18 14.06 3.35
CA ALA A 309 -3.46 15.37 3.95
C ALA A 309 -4.87 15.52 4.52
N GLY A 310 -5.76 14.54 4.33
CA GLY A 310 -7.12 14.66 4.82
C GLY A 310 -7.89 13.34 4.82
N THR A 311 -9.03 13.35 5.49
CA THR A 311 -9.93 12.20 5.54
C THR A 311 -11.17 12.45 4.71
N PHE A 312 -11.75 11.38 4.20
CA PHE A 312 -13.10 11.41 3.64
C PHE A 312 -14.00 10.49 4.45
N THR A 313 -15.19 10.98 4.77
CA THR A 313 -16.23 10.21 5.45
C THR A 313 -17.54 10.29 4.70
N CYS A 314 -18.40 9.31 4.89
CA CYS A 314 -19.73 9.33 4.29
C CYS A 314 -20.73 8.67 5.22
N SER A 315 -21.48 9.49 5.95
CA SER A 315 -22.40 9.03 6.99
C SER A 315 -23.83 8.76 6.47
N SER A 316 -24.14 9.18 5.24
CA SER A 316 -25.50 9.05 4.71
C SER A 316 -25.55 8.79 3.21
N GLN A 317 -26.57 8.05 2.78
CA GLN A 317 -26.83 7.79 1.35
C GLN A 317 -27.16 9.06 0.57
N SER A 318 -27.83 10.03 1.18
CA SER A 318 -28.10 11.32 0.55
C SER A 318 -26.81 12.09 0.29
N GLY A 319 -25.83 12.02 1.21
CA GLY A 319 -24.49 12.58 1.02
C GLY A 319 -23.74 11.87 -0.13
N MET A 320 -23.70 10.53 -0.14
CA MET A 320 -23.08 9.77 -1.22
C MET A 320 -23.71 10.11 -2.58
N ASN A 321 -25.03 10.17 -2.66
CA ASN A 321 -25.70 10.53 -3.90
C ASN A 321 -25.40 11.98 -4.33
N ALA A 322 -25.35 12.93 -3.38
CA ALA A 322 -25.00 14.32 -3.67
C ALA A 322 -23.54 14.45 -4.14
N PHE A 323 -22.63 13.63 -3.58
CA PHE A 323 -21.25 13.54 -3.99
C PHE A 323 -21.13 13.00 -5.42
N VAL A 324 -21.62 11.80 -5.68
CA VAL A 324 -21.51 11.16 -7.01
C VAL A 324 -22.18 12.00 -8.09
N ASN A 325 -23.40 12.53 -7.83
CA ASN A 325 -24.15 13.30 -8.82
C ASN A 325 -23.48 14.62 -9.20
N LEU A 326 -22.75 15.26 -8.27
CA LEU A 326 -22.04 16.51 -8.57
C LEU A 326 -20.96 16.34 -9.63
N TYR A 327 -20.26 15.20 -9.58
CA TYR A 327 -19.16 14.90 -10.50
C TYR A 327 -19.60 14.00 -11.66
N ASN A 328 -20.89 13.67 -11.77
CA ASN A 328 -21.38 12.75 -12.78
C ASN A 328 -21.31 13.35 -14.19
N SER A 329 -20.79 12.54 -15.12
CA SER A 329 -20.85 12.78 -16.56
C SER A 329 -20.71 11.42 -17.28
N PRO A 330 -20.88 11.34 -18.62
CA PRO A 330 -20.61 10.11 -19.36
C PRO A 330 -19.16 9.58 -19.21
N HIS A 331 -18.25 10.41 -18.70
CA HIS A 331 -16.83 10.08 -18.55
C HIS A 331 -16.40 9.83 -17.08
N LEU A 332 -17.30 9.91 -16.11
CA LEU A 332 -17.04 9.43 -14.76
C LEU A 332 -17.03 7.90 -14.78
N VAL A 333 -15.87 7.29 -14.56
CA VAL A 333 -15.70 5.83 -14.58
C VAL A 333 -15.52 5.19 -13.22
N GLY A 334 -15.25 5.99 -12.19
CA GLY A 334 -15.07 5.46 -10.83
C GLY A 334 -15.01 6.52 -9.76
N ILE A 335 -15.19 6.03 -8.53
CA ILE A 335 -14.90 6.74 -7.29
C ILE A 335 -13.82 5.94 -6.58
N ASP A 336 -12.80 6.60 -6.10
CA ASP A 336 -11.70 6.03 -5.36
C ASP A 336 -11.70 6.55 -3.92
N PHE A 337 -11.46 5.67 -2.96
CA PHE A 337 -11.37 5.97 -1.54
C PHE A 337 -9.93 5.70 -1.08
N ASP A 338 -9.10 6.74 -1.10
CA ASP A 338 -7.72 6.68 -0.62
C ASP A 338 -7.69 6.84 0.91
N MET A 339 -7.45 5.72 1.58
CA MET A 339 -7.62 5.61 3.03
C MET A 339 -6.26 5.45 3.70
N GLU A 340 -5.68 6.57 4.13
CA GLU A 340 -4.34 6.61 4.72
C GLU A 340 -4.36 6.82 6.26
N GLY A 341 -5.46 7.29 6.81
CA GLY A 341 -5.60 7.49 8.26
C GLY A 341 -6.75 8.40 8.64
N GLY A 342 -6.94 8.56 9.96
CA GLY A 342 -7.95 9.46 10.52
C GLY A 342 -9.38 8.91 10.57
N GLN A 343 -9.73 7.86 9.83
CA GLN A 343 -11.05 7.23 9.88
C GLN A 343 -11.12 6.26 11.07
N THR A 344 -12.23 6.30 11.79
CA THR A 344 -12.58 5.28 12.77
C THR A 344 -13.17 4.04 12.08
N ALA A 345 -13.22 2.92 12.79
CA ALA A 345 -13.89 1.72 12.29
C ALA A 345 -15.39 1.98 11.95
N GLY A 346 -16.04 2.90 12.67
CA GLY A 346 -17.40 3.33 12.39
C GLY A 346 -17.51 4.12 11.09
N ASP A 347 -16.58 5.01 10.81
CA ASP A 347 -16.53 5.77 9.55
C ASP A 347 -16.33 4.83 8.36
N ILE A 348 -15.45 3.83 8.51
CA ILE A 348 -15.21 2.80 7.49
C ILE A 348 -16.48 2.00 7.21
N GLN A 349 -17.15 1.52 8.27
CA GLN A 349 -18.40 0.77 8.14
C GLN A 349 -19.50 1.59 7.47
N ASN A 350 -19.64 2.87 7.85
CA ASN A 350 -20.59 3.78 7.24
C ASN A 350 -20.29 3.98 5.75
N LEU A 351 -19.05 4.31 5.41
CA LEU A 351 -18.63 4.49 4.02
C LEU A 351 -18.95 3.25 3.17
N VAL A 352 -18.53 2.07 3.64
CA VAL A 352 -18.77 0.79 2.96
C VAL A 352 -20.26 0.51 2.79
N ALA A 353 -21.09 0.84 3.79
CA ALA A 353 -22.55 0.70 3.70
C ALA A 353 -23.16 1.64 2.64
N GLN A 354 -22.67 2.89 2.53
CA GLN A 354 -23.13 3.80 1.48
C GLN A 354 -22.67 3.33 0.09
N VAL A 355 -21.44 2.83 -0.03
CA VAL A 355 -20.94 2.23 -1.28
C VAL A 355 -21.78 1.03 -1.69
N LYS A 356 -22.16 0.17 -0.74
CA LYS A 356 -23.05 -0.98 -1.01
C LYS A 356 -24.37 -0.58 -1.65
N THR A 357 -24.94 0.53 -1.23
CA THR A 357 -26.17 1.07 -1.84
C THR A 357 -25.85 1.75 -3.18
N ALA A 358 -24.71 2.45 -3.27
CA ALA A 358 -24.28 3.13 -4.48
C ALA A 358 -24.00 2.17 -5.64
N GLU A 359 -23.49 0.96 -5.39
CA GLU A 359 -23.32 -0.09 -6.42
C GLU A 359 -24.60 -0.35 -7.21
N SER A 360 -25.75 -0.34 -6.54
CA SER A 360 -27.04 -0.56 -7.18
C SER A 360 -27.55 0.68 -7.92
N THR A 361 -27.23 1.87 -7.43
CA THR A 361 -27.66 3.16 -7.99
C THR A 361 -26.81 3.54 -9.22
N TYR A 362 -25.51 3.21 -9.17
CA TYR A 362 -24.51 3.55 -10.20
C TYR A 362 -23.78 2.28 -10.69
N PRO A 363 -24.47 1.34 -11.35
CA PRO A 363 -23.93 0.00 -11.66
C PRO A 363 -22.75 0.02 -12.65
N ASN A 364 -22.50 1.13 -13.32
CA ASN A 364 -21.40 1.29 -14.27
C ASN A 364 -20.17 1.96 -13.63
N LEU A 365 -20.27 2.43 -12.37
CA LEU A 365 -19.13 3.01 -11.68
C LEU A 365 -18.31 1.94 -10.97
N ARG A 366 -17.00 2.07 -11.07
CA ARG A 366 -16.04 1.37 -10.21
C ARG A 366 -15.96 2.07 -8.86
N PHE A 367 -15.84 1.28 -7.79
CA PHE A 367 -15.54 1.77 -6.45
C PHE A 367 -14.21 1.14 -6.02
N SER A 368 -13.13 1.91 -6.02
CA SER A 368 -11.81 1.46 -5.56
C SER A 368 -11.53 1.92 -4.13
N PHE A 369 -10.78 1.10 -3.41
CA PHE A 369 -10.25 1.41 -2.08
C PHE A 369 -8.73 1.37 -2.17
N THR A 370 -8.10 2.53 -2.05
CA THR A 370 -6.64 2.70 -2.12
C THR A 370 -6.05 2.57 -0.72
N LEU A 371 -5.15 1.60 -0.55
CA LEU A 371 -4.69 1.14 0.75
C LEU A 371 -3.17 0.98 0.78
N ALA A 372 -2.55 1.43 1.90
CA ALA A 372 -1.13 1.21 2.16
C ALA A 372 -0.82 -0.27 2.35
N THR A 373 0.27 -0.73 1.74
CA THR A 373 0.68 -2.13 1.78
C THR A 373 2.19 -2.28 1.94
N LEU A 374 2.60 -3.40 2.52
CA LEU A 374 3.94 -3.96 2.41
C LEU A 374 3.94 -5.07 1.36
N ALA A 375 5.13 -5.51 0.98
CA ALA A 375 5.35 -6.57 0.01
C ALA A 375 6.28 -7.64 0.57
N ALA A 376 5.94 -8.16 1.77
CA ALA A 376 6.77 -9.18 2.41
C ALA A 376 7.00 -10.37 1.49
N SER A 377 8.28 -10.72 1.28
CA SER A 377 8.75 -11.82 0.42
C SER A 377 9.39 -12.96 1.22
N ASP A 378 9.28 -12.92 2.54
CA ASP A 378 9.83 -13.91 3.49
C ASP A 378 8.89 -15.11 3.73
N GLY A 379 7.77 -15.18 3.03
CA GLY A 379 6.73 -16.20 3.20
C GLY A 379 5.71 -15.89 4.28
N SER A 380 5.80 -14.73 4.96
CA SER A 380 4.79 -14.27 5.93
C SER A 380 3.51 -13.75 5.27
N TYR A 381 3.58 -13.36 3.99
CA TYR A 381 2.52 -12.67 3.25
C TYR A 381 2.08 -11.35 3.91
N GLY A 382 2.99 -10.68 4.63
CA GLY A 382 2.74 -9.36 5.21
C GLY A 382 2.39 -8.35 4.13
N GLY A 383 1.29 -7.64 4.32
CA GLY A 383 0.71 -6.73 3.32
C GLY A 383 0.04 -5.53 3.98
N LEU A 384 -1.28 -5.42 3.93
CA LEU A 384 -2.04 -4.26 4.41
C LEU A 384 -1.72 -3.93 5.87
N ASN A 385 -1.67 -2.62 6.18
CA ASN A 385 -1.63 -2.14 7.55
C ASN A 385 -2.98 -2.39 8.27
N SER A 386 -3.08 -2.06 9.56
CA SER A 386 -4.30 -2.28 10.36
C SER A 386 -5.53 -1.55 9.82
N LEU A 387 -5.34 -0.38 9.21
CA LEU A 387 -6.43 0.36 8.57
C LEU A 387 -6.94 -0.38 7.34
N GLY A 388 -6.03 -0.77 6.43
CA GLY A 388 -6.37 -1.54 5.22
C GLY A 388 -7.02 -2.88 5.55
N ASP A 389 -6.54 -3.59 6.57
CA ASP A 389 -7.15 -4.82 7.09
C ASP A 389 -8.60 -4.58 7.53
N THR A 390 -8.85 -3.48 8.26
CA THR A 390 -10.20 -3.10 8.70
C THR A 390 -11.11 -2.81 7.51
N VAL A 391 -10.60 -2.09 6.49
CA VAL A 391 -11.36 -1.76 5.27
C VAL A 391 -11.73 -3.03 4.51
N VAL A 392 -10.78 -3.91 4.24
CA VAL A 392 -11.05 -5.15 3.48
C VAL A 392 -12.04 -6.05 4.23
N LYS A 393 -11.91 -6.18 5.55
CA LYS A 393 -12.87 -6.92 6.37
C LYS A 393 -14.27 -6.30 6.35
N ALA A 394 -14.38 -4.97 6.36
CA ALA A 394 -15.68 -4.28 6.24
C ALA A 394 -16.32 -4.52 4.86
N ILE A 395 -15.53 -4.45 3.78
CA ILE A 395 -15.96 -4.76 2.40
C ILE A 395 -16.50 -6.19 2.31
N GLN A 396 -15.76 -7.16 2.86
CA GLN A 396 -16.16 -8.57 2.87
C GLN A 396 -17.43 -8.79 3.71
N ALA A 397 -17.52 -8.19 4.90
CA ALA A 397 -18.69 -8.29 5.78
C ALA A 397 -19.95 -7.67 5.13
N ALA A 398 -19.81 -6.56 4.40
CA ALA A 398 -20.90 -5.95 3.64
C ALA A 398 -21.26 -6.70 2.37
N ASN A 399 -20.44 -7.68 1.96
CA ASN A 399 -20.58 -8.42 0.71
C ASN A 399 -20.71 -7.47 -0.50
N LEU A 400 -19.76 -6.50 -0.65
CA LEU A 400 -19.67 -5.66 -1.84
C LEU A 400 -19.43 -6.52 -3.08
N GLN A 401 -20.07 -6.16 -4.21
CA GLN A 401 -19.97 -6.94 -5.44
C GLN A 401 -19.13 -6.25 -6.52
N HIS A 402 -19.11 -4.92 -6.55
CA HIS A 402 -18.46 -4.12 -7.61
C HIS A 402 -17.40 -3.20 -7.03
N TYR A 403 -16.35 -3.79 -6.42
CA TYR A 403 -15.25 -3.04 -5.84
C TYR A 403 -13.90 -3.52 -6.36
N THR A 404 -12.89 -2.69 -6.19
CA THR A 404 -11.49 -3.03 -6.39
C THR A 404 -10.66 -2.60 -5.18
N ILE A 405 -9.53 -3.26 -4.98
CA ILE A 405 -8.50 -2.85 -4.01
C ILE A 405 -7.31 -2.34 -4.81
N ASN A 406 -7.01 -1.08 -4.62
CA ASN A 406 -5.86 -0.41 -5.20
C ASN A 406 -4.74 -0.37 -4.18
N LEU A 407 -3.61 -0.96 -4.47
CA LEU A 407 -2.48 -1.04 -3.56
C LEU A 407 -1.50 0.12 -3.79
N MET A 408 -1.22 0.91 -2.76
CA MET A 408 -0.11 1.87 -2.76
C MET A 408 1.21 1.11 -2.66
N VAL A 409 1.77 0.73 -3.83
CA VAL A 409 2.98 -0.08 -3.95
C VAL A 409 4.22 0.80 -3.94
N MET A 410 4.44 1.46 -2.81
CA MET A 410 5.45 2.48 -2.55
C MET A 410 5.79 2.49 -1.05
N ASP A 411 6.90 3.14 -0.67
CA ASP A 411 7.27 3.48 0.70
C ASP A 411 7.29 2.30 1.68
N TYR A 412 7.85 1.16 1.23
CA TYR A 412 7.90 -0.08 2.01
C TYR A 412 8.79 0.02 3.27
N GLY A 413 9.72 1.00 3.31
CA GLY A 413 10.64 1.21 4.42
C GLY A 413 12.02 0.63 4.19
N GLY A 414 12.72 0.28 5.26
CA GLY A 414 14.07 -0.27 5.16
C GLY A 414 14.09 -1.62 4.46
N ALA A 415 14.94 -1.78 3.44
CA ALA A 415 15.00 -2.97 2.59
C ALA A 415 15.21 -4.26 3.41
N SER A 416 14.16 -5.07 3.53
CA SER A 416 14.17 -6.38 4.16
C SER A 416 13.09 -7.27 3.54
N ALA A 417 13.29 -8.59 3.59
CA ALA A 417 12.31 -9.54 3.06
C ALA A 417 10.94 -9.48 3.76
N GLY A 418 10.87 -8.90 4.96
CA GLY A 418 9.60 -8.68 5.67
C GLY A 418 8.78 -7.50 5.17
N VAL A 419 9.33 -6.64 4.29
CA VAL A 419 8.64 -5.44 3.78
C VAL A 419 8.60 -5.34 2.26
N CYS A 420 9.61 -5.89 1.54
CA CYS A 420 9.70 -5.81 0.08
C CYS A 420 10.46 -7.01 -0.52
N VAL A 421 10.48 -7.12 -1.83
CA VAL A 421 11.41 -8.02 -2.53
C VAL A 421 12.78 -7.38 -2.57
N VAL A 422 13.77 -8.02 -1.95
CA VAL A 422 15.12 -7.44 -1.80
C VAL A 422 16.10 -8.08 -2.78
N GLN A 423 16.84 -7.24 -3.51
CA GLN A 423 17.99 -7.65 -4.30
C GLN A 423 19.12 -6.62 -4.11
N ASN A 424 20.34 -7.11 -3.89
CA ASN A 424 21.53 -6.25 -3.67
C ASN A 424 21.36 -5.20 -2.56
N GLY A 425 20.57 -5.52 -1.52
CA GLY A 425 20.34 -4.63 -0.38
C GLY A 425 19.33 -3.49 -0.63
N ALA A 426 18.59 -3.53 -1.73
CA ALA A 426 17.54 -2.55 -2.05
C ALA A 426 16.22 -3.24 -2.39
N CYS A 427 15.09 -2.57 -2.13
CA CYS A 427 13.78 -3.01 -2.59
C CYS A 427 13.70 -2.94 -4.11
N GLN A 428 13.26 -4.03 -4.74
CA GLN A 428 12.96 -4.09 -6.16
C GLN A 428 11.51 -3.64 -6.35
N MET A 429 11.28 -2.39 -6.75
CA MET A 429 9.96 -1.77 -6.66
C MET A 429 8.91 -2.46 -7.53
N GLY A 430 9.22 -2.79 -8.77
CA GLY A 430 8.30 -3.52 -9.65
C GLY A 430 7.98 -4.92 -9.13
N GLN A 431 8.98 -5.67 -8.66
CA GLN A 431 8.77 -7.01 -8.09
C GLN A 431 8.01 -6.94 -6.76
N SER A 432 8.28 -5.92 -5.95
CA SER A 432 7.56 -5.68 -4.70
C SER A 432 6.08 -5.36 -4.96
N ALA A 433 5.77 -4.61 -6.00
CA ALA A 433 4.39 -4.35 -6.40
C ALA A 433 3.63 -5.66 -6.73
N ILE A 434 4.26 -6.57 -7.47
CA ILE A 434 3.72 -7.90 -7.76
C ILE A 434 3.56 -8.72 -6.48
N GLN A 435 4.56 -8.68 -5.60
CA GLN A 435 4.51 -9.41 -4.33
C GLN A 435 3.39 -8.90 -3.42
N ALA A 436 3.19 -7.59 -3.34
CA ALA A 436 2.07 -6.99 -2.58
C ALA A 436 0.71 -7.49 -3.06
N ALA A 437 0.50 -7.57 -4.37
CA ALA A 437 -0.72 -8.14 -4.96
C ALA A 437 -0.87 -9.63 -4.61
N THR A 438 0.23 -10.39 -4.68
CA THR A 438 0.25 -11.81 -4.29
C THR A 438 -0.13 -11.98 -2.80
N ASN A 439 0.41 -11.13 -1.93
CA ASN A 439 0.10 -11.15 -0.50
C ASN A 439 -1.38 -10.82 -0.24
N LEU A 440 -1.95 -9.84 -0.95
CA LEU A 440 -3.37 -9.50 -0.87
C LEU A 440 -4.26 -10.69 -1.29
N GLN A 441 -3.92 -11.34 -2.40
CA GLN A 441 -4.64 -12.52 -2.88
C GLN A 441 -4.57 -13.67 -1.86
N HIS A 442 -3.38 -13.94 -1.34
CA HIS A 442 -3.17 -15.02 -0.37
C HIS A 442 -3.93 -14.77 0.94
N THR A 443 -3.81 -13.56 1.50
CA THR A 443 -4.29 -13.26 2.85
C THR A 443 -5.80 -13.03 2.90
N TYR A 444 -6.36 -12.40 1.86
CA TYR A 444 -7.77 -11.97 1.86
C TYR A 444 -8.62 -12.67 0.79
N GLY A 445 -8.03 -13.49 -0.07
CA GLY A 445 -8.75 -14.14 -1.17
C GLY A 445 -9.25 -13.18 -2.25
N ILE A 446 -8.64 -11.99 -2.38
CA ILE A 446 -9.05 -11.00 -3.38
C ILE A 446 -8.64 -11.50 -4.76
N ALA A 447 -9.61 -11.62 -5.66
CA ALA A 447 -9.35 -12.10 -7.02
C ALA A 447 -8.56 -11.05 -7.84
N ALA A 448 -7.74 -11.50 -8.78
CA ALA A 448 -6.89 -10.65 -9.62
C ALA A 448 -7.70 -9.55 -10.35
N ASN A 449 -8.89 -9.86 -10.82
CA ASN A 449 -9.79 -8.90 -11.48
C ASN A 449 -10.44 -7.89 -10.51
N ARG A 450 -9.94 -7.78 -9.28
CA ARG A 450 -10.28 -6.77 -8.26
C ARG A 450 -9.05 -6.04 -7.74
N ILE A 451 -7.89 -6.23 -8.38
CA ILE A 451 -6.62 -5.63 -7.94
C ILE A 451 -6.21 -4.53 -8.90
N GLU A 452 -5.79 -3.43 -8.31
CA GLU A 452 -5.19 -2.27 -8.97
C GLU A 452 -3.87 -1.94 -8.26
N LEU A 453 -2.94 -1.30 -8.97
CA LEU A 453 -1.63 -0.92 -8.43
C LEU A 453 -1.36 0.55 -8.65
N THR A 454 -0.86 1.21 -7.61
CA THR A 454 -0.43 2.61 -7.62
C THR A 454 0.99 2.74 -7.08
N PRO A 455 2.04 2.68 -7.90
CA PRO A 455 3.37 3.06 -7.50
C PRO A 455 3.53 4.58 -7.39
N MET A 456 4.54 5.02 -6.62
CA MET A 456 5.05 6.39 -6.62
C MET A 456 6.24 6.45 -7.60
N ILE A 457 6.09 7.19 -8.69
CA ILE A 457 7.12 7.25 -9.74
C ILE A 457 8.35 8.03 -9.31
N GLY A 458 9.55 7.54 -9.71
CA GLY A 458 10.83 8.15 -9.31
C GLY A 458 11.17 7.85 -7.86
N VAL A 459 11.86 8.79 -7.20
CA VAL A 459 12.27 8.66 -5.79
C VAL A 459 11.05 8.75 -4.88
N ASN A 460 10.89 7.76 -4.00
CA ASN A 460 9.78 7.68 -3.04
C ASN A 460 10.08 8.52 -1.78
N ASP A 461 9.10 8.67 -0.86
CA ASP A 461 9.31 9.35 0.43
C ASP A 461 10.33 8.57 1.27
N VAL A 462 10.34 7.26 1.19
CA VAL A 462 11.48 6.42 1.58
C VAL A 462 12.59 6.58 0.54
N SER A 463 13.53 7.48 0.79
CA SER A 463 14.53 7.95 -0.19
C SER A 463 15.48 6.88 -0.74
N SER A 464 15.53 5.70 -0.12
CA SER A 464 16.25 4.53 -0.63
C SER A 464 15.48 3.76 -1.70
N GLU A 465 14.22 4.11 -1.93
CA GLU A 465 13.35 3.48 -2.91
C GLU A 465 13.17 4.38 -4.13
N THR A 466 13.30 3.78 -5.29
CA THR A 466 13.12 4.49 -6.56
C THR A 466 12.36 3.59 -7.53
N PHE A 467 11.16 4.01 -7.91
CA PHE A 467 10.40 3.34 -8.95
C PHE A 467 10.87 3.83 -10.31
N THR A 468 11.44 2.94 -11.10
CA THR A 468 12.11 3.24 -12.37
C THR A 468 11.21 3.00 -13.59
N ILE A 469 11.66 3.39 -14.77
CA ILE A 469 11.00 3.06 -16.04
C ILE A 469 10.95 1.54 -16.27
N ALA A 470 11.96 0.79 -15.86
CA ALA A 470 11.95 -0.69 -15.96
C ALA A 470 10.91 -1.34 -15.01
N ASP A 471 10.60 -0.69 -13.90
CA ASP A 471 9.54 -1.15 -13.01
C ASP A 471 8.14 -0.96 -13.65
N VAL A 472 7.97 0.08 -14.50
CA VAL A 472 6.75 0.23 -15.32
C VAL A 472 6.55 -1.00 -16.19
N ASP A 473 7.59 -1.42 -16.94
CA ASP A 473 7.54 -2.61 -17.81
C ASP A 473 7.13 -3.86 -17.02
N THR A 474 7.74 -4.01 -15.83
CA THR A 474 7.52 -5.15 -14.94
C THR A 474 6.05 -5.24 -14.50
N ILE A 475 5.50 -4.14 -13.93
CA ILE A 475 4.13 -4.18 -13.40
C ILE A 475 3.08 -4.19 -14.51
N THR A 476 3.33 -3.51 -15.63
CA THR A 476 2.38 -3.45 -16.75
C THR A 476 2.24 -4.81 -17.42
N SER A 477 3.36 -5.49 -17.69
CA SER A 477 3.37 -6.85 -18.25
C SER A 477 2.66 -7.83 -17.31
N TYR A 478 2.96 -7.75 -16.02
CA TYR A 478 2.33 -8.63 -15.03
C TYR A 478 0.82 -8.38 -14.91
N ALA A 479 0.41 -7.13 -14.75
CA ALA A 479 -1.00 -6.76 -14.63
C ALA A 479 -1.82 -7.21 -15.84
N ALA A 480 -1.30 -6.99 -17.06
CA ALA A 480 -1.96 -7.39 -18.30
C ALA A 480 -2.12 -8.91 -18.41
N SER A 481 -1.09 -9.68 -18.05
CA SER A 481 -1.10 -11.14 -18.17
C SER A 481 -1.86 -11.85 -17.04
N HIS A 482 -2.04 -11.21 -15.88
CA HIS A 482 -2.69 -11.80 -14.70
C HIS A 482 -4.12 -11.27 -14.45
N GLY A 483 -4.64 -10.42 -15.35
CA GLY A 483 -6.01 -9.97 -15.29
C GLY A 483 -6.30 -8.91 -14.22
N PHE A 484 -5.30 -8.11 -13.85
CA PHE A 484 -5.53 -6.93 -13.01
C PHE A 484 -6.35 -5.90 -13.78
N VAL A 485 -7.05 -5.02 -13.05
CA VAL A 485 -8.06 -4.16 -13.66
C VAL A 485 -7.73 -2.67 -13.60
N GLY A 486 -6.65 -2.30 -12.94
CA GLY A 486 -6.18 -0.91 -12.87
C GLY A 486 -4.68 -0.79 -12.67
N LEU A 487 -4.10 0.18 -13.35
CA LEU A 487 -2.76 0.70 -13.13
C LEU A 487 -2.85 2.21 -13.01
N HIS A 488 -2.26 2.74 -11.99
CA HIS A 488 -2.20 4.15 -11.68
C HIS A 488 -0.77 4.52 -11.32
N PHE A 489 -0.50 5.75 -10.98
CA PHE A 489 0.72 6.15 -10.28
C PHE A 489 0.56 7.49 -9.57
N TRP A 490 1.27 7.66 -8.49
CA TRP A 490 1.45 8.94 -7.81
C TRP A 490 2.71 9.60 -8.34
N SER A 491 2.68 10.74 -9.02
CA SER A 491 1.54 11.39 -9.60
C SER A 491 1.91 12.02 -10.94
N LEU A 492 0.93 12.40 -11.72
CA LEU A 492 1.12 13.09 -13.00
C LEU A 492 1.95 14.37 -12.83
N ASP A 493 1.80 15.06 -11.69
CA ASP A 493 2.57 16.25 -11.36
C ASP A 493 4.06 15.97 -11.11
N ARG A 494 4.39 14.72 -10.79
CA ARG A 494 5.77 14.26 -10.57
C ARG A 494 6.45 13.78 -11.85
N ASP A 495 5.72 13.59 -12.95
CA ASP A 495 6.28 13.01 -14.19
C ASP A 495 7.09 14.02 -15.00
N THR A 496 8.01 14.68 -14.31
CA THR A 496 9.02 15.58 -14.87
C THR A 496 10.34 15.42 -14.10
N PRO A 497 11.50 15.48 -14.77
CA PRO A 497 12.80 15.32 -14.11
C PRO A 497 13.15 16.52 -13.24
N CYS A 498 13.91 16.27 -12.19
CA CYS A 498 14.64 17.31 -11.45
C CYS A 498 15.93 16.75 -10.82
N ALA A 499 16.81 17.63 -10.42
CA ALA A 499 18.13 17.29 -9.87
C ALA A 499 18.07 17.06 -8.34
N SER A 500 17.18 16.24 -7.85
CA SER A 500 17.03 16.00 -6.41
C SER A 500 17.15 14.51 -6.10
N GLY A 501 17.76 14.17 -4.97
CA GLY A 501 17.80 12.81 -4.43
C GLY A 501 16.69 12.53 -3.40
N THR A 502 15.71 13.43 -3.24
CA THR A 502 14.58 13.29 -2.31
C THR A 502 13.27 13.38 -3.05
N ALA A 503 12.22 12.82 -2.49
CA ALA A 503 10.88 12.93 -3.04
C ALA A 503 10.44 14.40 -3.19
N SER A 504 9.68 14.68 -4.24
CA SER A 504 9.12 15.99 -4.53
C SER A 504 7.69 15.84 -5.04
N ALA A 505 6.81 16.73 -4.63
CA ALA A 505 5.43 16.73 -5.12
C ALA A 505 5.30 17.13 -6.60
N THR A 506 6.34 17.77 -7.16
CA THR A 506 6.31 18.38 -8.50
C THR A 506 7.33 17.80 -9.49
N CYS A 507 8.11 16.80 -9.10
CA CYS A 507 9.06 16.11 -9.99
C CYS A 507 9.41 14.72 -9.46
N ASN A 508 9.94 13.84 -10.32
CA ASN A 508 10.26 12.46 -9.98
C ASN A 508 11.63 12.26 -9.33
N SER A 509 12.44 13.30 -9.24
CA SER A 509 13.79 13.29 -8.65
C SER A 509 14.79 12.33 -9.32
N VAL A 510 14.54 11.96 -10.59
CA VAL A 510 15.41 11.12 -11.42
C VAL A 510 15.89 11.95 -12.62
N PRO A 511 17.10 12.56 -12.56
CA PRO A 511 17.56 13.52 -13.57
C PRO A 511 17.71 12.94 -14.99
N SER A 512 17.81 11.63 -15.11
CA SER A 512 17.94 10.93 -16.41
C SER A 512 16.63 10.74 -17.15
N THR A 513 15.49 11.06 -16.53
CA THR A 513 14.17 10.97 -17.18
C THR A 513 13.88 12.21 -18.03
N THR A 514 12.86 12.11 -18.87
CA THR A 514 12.31 13.22 -19.65
C THR A 514 10.88 13.54 -19.22
N PRO A 515 10.34 14.74 -19.49
CA PRO A 515 8.98 15.08 -19.13
C PRO A 515 7.95 14.06 -19.68
N LEU A 516 7.05 13.62 -18.80
CA LEU A 516 5.98 12.64 -19.08
C LEU A 516 6.51 11.27 -19.55
N GLN A 517 7.74 10.90 -19.16
CA GLN A 517 8.32 9.63 -19.59
C GLN A 517 7.62 8.42 -18.97
N TYR A 518 7.24 8.49 -17.72
CA TYR A 518 6.47 7.41 -17.05
C TYR A 518 5.09 7.25 -17.70
N THR A 519 4.35 8.35 -17.88
CA THR A 519 3.05 8.33 -18.57
C THR A 519 3.15 7.71 -19.94
N LYS A 520 4.13 8.14 -20.76
CA LYS A 520 4.34 7.62 -22.10
C LYS A 520 4.75 6.14 -22.10
N ARG A 521 5.53 5.71 -21.11
CA ARG A 521 5.92 4.31 -20.98
C ARG A 521 4.73 3.42 -20.64
N PHE A 522 3.91 3.80 -19.63
CA PHE A 522 2.67 3.09 -19.34
C PHE A 522 1.76 2.98 -20.55
N LEU A 523 1.55 4.09 -21.28
CA LEU A 523 0.72 4.09 -22.49
C LEU A 523 1.29 3.15 -23.55
N SER A 524 2.60 3.21 -23.81
CA SER A 524 3.27 2.33 -24.78
C SER A 524 3.12 0.86 -24.43
N ASP A 525 3.35 0.49 -23.18
CA ASP A 525 3.30 -0.90 -22.72
C ASP A 525 1.85 -1.43 -22.72
N LEU A 526 0.87 -0.55 -22.59
CA LEU A 526 -0.55 -0.86 -22.73
C LEU A 526 -1.06 -0.82 -24.18
N GLY A 527 -0.19 -0.54 -25.15
CA GLY A 527 -0.55 -0.48 -26.57
C GLY A 527 -1.44 0.71 -26.93
N ARG A 528 -1.29 1.82 -26.22
CA ARG A 528 -2.09 3.06 -26.36
C ARG A 528 -1.27 4.21 -26.90
#